data_27a1fb7cae1f82f529f7e457e195a2db
#
_entry.id   27a1fb7cae1f82f529f7e457e195a2db
#
_cell.length_a   1.000
_cell.length_b   1.000
_cell.length_c   1.000
_cell.angle_alpha   90.00
_cell.angle_beta   90.00
_cell.angle_gamma   90.00
#
_symmetry.space_group_name_H-M   'P 1'
#
loop_
_entity.id
_entity.type
_entity.pdbx_description
1 polymer ?
#
loop_
_entity_poly.entity_id
_entity_poly.type
_entity_poly.pdbx_seq_one_letter_code
_entity_poly.pdbx_strand_id
1 'polypeptide(L)'
;MKKKISFSTQGQRADIGEYIINRILPSRYVEAVGPFVFLDHVLPTKHSPDEPLKVVNGKGAHPHRGIATLTYILNGEAEHFDSNGNHAKVSSGGAQWMKAGNGVIHDEVVNVDPETGDLLTHAFQFWINLPSKNKAESPAYLPVQASEVPQQMLSDKSGWIKVVAGQYENLASKIPNYSKQFLYHIHLEAGKQFSIATEKGLEYAAFLPVHNAVINDTEYKAGEFIEFDRNEGTIEINNLPDRQAGNSEAGIDIIVFGGEKYAEPIVAGGPFVMNTQTEIAGAYRDFHAGKYGDISYT
;
A
#
# COMPACT_ATOMS: atom_id res chain seq x y z
N MET A 1 27.12 2.63 6.51
CA MET A 1 26.59 3.41 7.67
C MET A 1 25.10 3.17 7.73
N LYS A 2 24.54 2.93 8.94
CA LYS A 2 23.09 2.78 9.10
C LYS A 2 22.39 4.06 8.71
N LYS A 3 21.25 3.92 8.00
CA LYS A 3 20.39 5.05 7.63
C LYS A 3 19.75 5.64 8.88
N LYS A 4 19.84 6.97 9.03
CA LYS A 4 19.29 7.64 10.21
C LYS A 4 17.77 7.61 10.19
N ILE A 5 17.16 7.24 11.31
CA ILE A 5 15.71 7.34 11.53
C ILE A 5 15.40 8.80 11.89
N SER A 6 14.45 9.40 11.17
CA SER A 6 14.00 10.77 11.41
C SER A 6 12.98 10.82 12.55
N PHE A 7 12.00 9.92 12.51
CA PHE A 7 11.02 9.73 13.58
C PHE A 7 10.24 8.44 13.38
N SER A 8 9.46 8.05 14.40
CA SER A 8 8.45 7.01 14.29
C SER A 8 7.13 7.47 14.89
N THR A 9 6.04 6.86 14.46
CA THR A 9 4.70 7.13 14.98
C THR A 9 3.78 5.94 14.79
N GLN A 10 2.80 5.81 15.66
CA GLN A 10 1.67 4.90 15.44
C GLN A 10 0.70 5.53 14.44
N GLY A 11 0.04 4.67 13.66
CA GLY A 11 -1.07 5.11 12.83
C GLY A 11 -2.30 5.48 13.67
N GLN A 12 -3.29 6.04 13.00
CA GLN A 12 -4.56 6.41 13.61
C GLN A 12 -5.64 5.37 13.24
N ARG A 13 -6.18 4.69 14.25
CA ARG A 13 -7.27 3.74 14.06
C ARG A 13 -8.54 4.47 13.63
N ALA A 14 -9.23 3.92 12.63
CA ALA A 14 -10.53 4.39 12.16
C ALA A 14 -11.33 3.21 11.59
N ASP A 15 -12.64 3.42 11.44
CA ASP A 15 -13.53 2.48 10.78
C ASP A 15 -13.95 3.08 9.43
N ILE A 16 -13.79 2.30 8.34
CA ILE A 16 -14.23 2.68 7.00
C ILE A 16 -15.22 1.62 6.52
N GLY A 17 -16.50 1.95 6.57
CA GLY A 17 -17.55 0.97 6.30
C GLY A 17 -17.46 -0.20 7.28
N GLU A 18 -17.16 -1.39 6.77
CA GLU A 18 -17.02 -2.63 7.54
C GLU A 18 -15.57 -2.97 7.89
N TYR A 19 -14.60 -2.13 7.45
CA TYR A 19 -13.18 -2.37 7.67
C TYR A 19 -12.66 -1.54 8.83
N ILE A 20 -11.91 -2.21 9.72
CA ILE A 20 -11.10 -1.53 10.74
C ILE A 20 -9.74 -1.27 10.13
N ILE A 21 -9.32 -0.03 10.10
CA ILE A 21 -8.07 0.39 9.51
C ILE A 21 -7.17 1.07 10.54
N ASN A 22 -5.87 1.04 10.23
CA ASN A 22 -4.88 1.92 10.83
C ASN A 22 -4.38 2.88 9.75
N ARG A 23 -4.76 4.16 9.81
CA ARG A 23 -4.31 5.19 8.86
C ARG A 23 -2.91 5.63 9.19
N ILE A 24 -1.99 5.40 8.27
CA ILE A 24 -0.58 5.72 8.41
C ILE A 24 -0.24 7.05 7.72
N LEU A 25 -0.76 7.24 6.48
CA LEU A 25 -0.59 8.46 5.71
C LEU A 25 -1.97 8.96 5.20
N PRO A 26 -2.17 10.28 5.13
CA PRO A 26 -1.35 11.30 5.76
C PRO A 26 -1.46 11.24 7.28
N SER A 27 -0.41 11.66 7.98
CA SER A 27 -0.42 11.83 9.43
C SER A 27 -0.22 13.31 9.79
N ARG A 28 -0.34 13.63 11.08
CA ARG A 28 -0.06 15.02 11.52
C ARG A 28 1.40 15.43 11.31
N TYR A 29 2.30 14.49 11.04
CA TYR A 29 3.74 14.71 10.93
C TYR A 29 4.26 14.53 9.51
N VAL A 30 3.61 13.69 8.68
CA VAL A 30 4.03 13.32 7.34
C VAL A 30 2.86 13.40 6.39
N GLU A 31 2.99 14.21 5.36
CA GLU A 31 2.00 14.34 4.29
C GLU A 31 2.18 13.26 3.22
N ALA A 32 3.45 12.94 2.90
CA ALA A 32 3.80 11.98 1.86
C ALA A 32 5.17 11.36 2.10
N VAL A 33 5.42 10.18 1.52
CA VAL A 33 6.74 9.55 1.41
C VAL A 33 6.97 9.22 -0.07
N GLY A 34 7.90 9.93 -0.72
CA GLY A 34 7.99 9.92 -2.18
C GLY A 34 6.66 10.31 -2.81
N PRO A 35 6.13 9.55 -3.76
CA PRO A 35 4.81 9.81 -4.35
C PRO A 35 3.64 9.24 -3.54
N PHE A 36 3.87 8.50 -2.45
CA PHE A 36 2.81 7.91 -1.64
C PHE A 36 2.21 8.96 -0.70
N VAL A 37 0.95 9.34 -0.96
CA VAL A 37 0.20 10.38 -0.22
C VAL A 37 -0.87 9.80 0.71
N PHE A 38 -1.08 8.49 0.65
CA PHE A 38 -2.06 7.81 1.47
C PHE A 38 -1.63 6.37 1.73
N LEU A 39 -1.83 5.91 2.96
CA LEU A 39 -1.67 4.53 3.36
C LEU A 39 -2.65 4.18 4.48
N ASP A 40 -3.59 3.31 4.17
CA ASP A 40 -4.41 2.60 5.14
C ASP A 40 -3.96 1.14 5.24
N HIS A 41 -3.71 0.71 6.45
CA HIS A 41 -3.53 -0.69 6.79
C HIS A 41 -4.87 -1.26 7.24
N VAL A 42 -5.50 -2.08 6.38
CA VAL A 42 -6.70 -2.85 6.73
C VAL A 42 -6.27 -3.97 7.65
N LEU A 43 -6.68 -3.89 8.92
CA LEU A 43 -6.19 -4.78 9.96
C LEU A 43 -6.56 -6.25 9.69
N PRO A 44 -5.69 -7.20 10.07
CA PRO A 44 -5.99 -8.61 9.96
C PRO A 44 -7.27 -8.95 10.73
N THR A 45 -8.28 -9.44 10.02
CA THR A 45 -9.59 -9.75 10.56
C THR A 45 -9.94 -11.21 10.28
N LYS A 46 -10.22 -11.98 11.35
CA LYS A 46 -10.73 -13.34 11.23
C LYS A 46 -12.23 -13.32 11.02
N HIS A 47 -12.67 -14.14 10.07
CA HIS A 47 -14.08 -14.32 9.70
C HIS A 47 -14.60 -15.67 10.18
N SER A 48 -15.92 -15.77 10.35
CA SER A 48 -16.59 -17.05 10.57
C SER A 48 -16.75 -17.82 9.25
N PRO A 49 -16.67 -19.15 9.23
CA PRO A 49 -16.93 -19.93 8.02
C PRO A 49 -18.34 -19.67 7.43
N ASP A 50 -19.29 -19.32 8.26
CA ASP A 50 -20.69 -19.04 7.86
C ASP A 50 -20.96 -17.55 7.57
N GLU A 51 -19.93 -16.70 7.64
CA GLU A 51 -20.07 -15.28 7.35
C GLU A 51 -20.33 -15.08 5.85
N PRO A 52 -21.41 -14.34 5.48
CA PRO A 52 -21.68 -14.13 4.07
C PRO A 52 -20.58 -13.26 3.42
N LEU A 53 -20.19 -13.65 2.20
CA LEU A 53 -19.26 -12.85 1.43
C LEU A 53 -19.87 -11.47 1.11
N LYS A 54 -19.05 -10.46 1.18
CA LYS A 54 -19.40 -9.11 0.71
C LYS A 54 -19.59 -9.12 -0.80
N VAL A 55 -20.55 -8.38 -1.28
CA VAL A 55 -20.88 -8.29 -2.69
C VAL A 55 -20.66 -6.86 -3.15
N VAL A 56 -19.92 -6.70 -4.24
CA VAL A 56 -19.79 -5.41 -4.92
C VAL A 56 -21.16 -5.06 -5.55
N ASN A 57 -21.81 -4.00 -5.06
CA ASN A 57 -23.19 -3.67 -5.42
C ASN A 57 -23.50 -2.18 -5.45
N GLY A 58 -22.51 -1.33 -5.51
CA GLY A 58 -22.63 0.12 -5.56
C GLY A 58 -22.62 0.82 -4.20
N LYS A 59 -22.73 0.10 -3.09
CA LYS A 59 -22.73 0.74 -1.76
C LYS A 59 -21.36 1.33 -1.38
N GLY A 60 -20.27 0.72 -1.88
CA GLY A 60 -18.90 1.18 -1.70
C GLY A 60 -18.40 2.09 -2.83
N ALA A 61 -19.23 2.32 -3.86
CA ALA A 61 -18.79 3.06 -5.04
C ALA A 61 -18.41 4.51 -4.71
N HIS A 62 -17.22 4.90 -5.12
CA HIS A 62 -16.69 6.25 -4.89
C HIS A 62 -15.71 6.68 -5.99
N PRO A 63 -15.58 8.00 -6.22
CA PRO A 63 -14.70 8.51 -7.28
C PRO A 63 -13.26 8.67 -6.80
N HIS A 64 -12.31 8.70 -7.77
CA HIS A 64 -10.95 9.20 -7.58
C HIS A 64 -10.54 10.07 -8.76
N ARG A 65 -9.60 11.01 -8.53
CA ARG A 65 -8.93 11.80 -9.56
C ARG A 65 -7.54 12.23 -9.11
N GLY A 66 -6.58 12.22 -10.04
CA GLY A 66 -5.25 12.77 -9.85
C GLY A 66 -4.27 11.84 -9.13
N ILE A 67 -4.69 10.63 -8.81
CA ILE A 67 -3.89 9.57 -8.16
C ILE A 67 -3.96 8.25 -8.92
N ALA A 68 -3.11 7.33 -8.54
CA ALA A 68 -3.36 5.90 -8.70
C ALA A 68 -3.58 5.28 -7.31
N THR A 69 -4.60 4.41 -7.19
CA THR A 69 -4.76 3.53 -6.02
C THR A 69 -3.97 2.25 -6.22
N LEU A 70 -3.44 1.69 -5.14
CA LEU A 70 -2.76 0.41 -5.12
C LEU A 70 -3.21 -0.36 -3.89
N THR A 71 -4.02 -1.39 -4.11
CA THR A 71 -4.44 -2.32 -3.06
C THR A 71 -3.52 -3.53 -3.09
N TYR A 72 -2.81 -3.81 -2.00
CA TYR A 72 -1.96 -4.98 -1.85
C TYR A 72 -2.57 -5.95 -0.86
N ILE A 73 -2.87 -7.17 -1.30
CA ILE A 73 -3.60 -8.18 -0.52
C ILE A 73 -2.59 -9.12 0.15
N LEU A 74 -2.53 -9.10 1.47
CA LEU A 74 -1.74 -10.07 2.22
C LEU A 74 -2.52 -11.38 2.40
N ASN A 75 -3.77 -11.26 2.85
CA ASN A 75 -4.71 -12.36 2.98
C ASN A 75 -6.09 -11.92 2.50
N GLY A 76 -6.77 -12.78 1.75
CA GLY A 76 -8.10 -12.54 1.21
C GLY A 76 -8.12 -12.43 -0.30
N GLU A 77 -9.28 -12.07 -0.83
CA GLU A 77 -9.52 -11.80 -2.26
C GLU A 77 -10.18 -10.43 -2.40
N ALA A 78 -9.55 -9.53 -3.14
CA ALA A 78 -10.17 -8.26 -3.52
C ALA A 78 -10.92 -8.42 -4.83
N GLU A 79 -12.18 -7.96 -4.89
CA GLU A 79 -12.97 -7.86 -6.10
C GLU A 79 -13.21 -6.38 -6.41
N HIS A 80 -12.94 -5.99 -7.65
CA HIS A 80 -13.00 -4.60 -8.13
C HIS A 80 -13.87 -4.47 -9.37
N PHE A 81 -14.68 -3.41 -9.39
CA PHE A 81 -15.38 -2.91 -10.58
C PHE A 81 -15.12 -1.42 -10.74
N ASP A 82 -15.05 -0.93 -11.97
CA ASP A 82 -14.95 0.52 -12.22
C ASP A 82 -15.80 1.02 -13.39
N SER A 83 -15.94 2.34 -13.48
CA SER A 83 -16.74 3.00 -14.51
C SER A 83 -16.14 2.95 -15.92
N ASN A 84 -14.94 2.38 -16.10
CA ASN A 84 -14.37 2.08 -17.40
C ASN A 84 -14.65 0.64 -17.86
N GLY A 85 -15.46 -0.12 -17.09
CA GLY A 85 -15.82 -1.50 -17.38
C GLY A 85 -14.76 -2.53 -17.01
N ASN A 86 -13.79 -2.17 -16.17
CA ASN A 86 -12.87 -3.15 -15.63
C ASN A 86 -13.54 -3.91 -14.47
N HIS A 87 -13.32 -5.24 -14.48
CA HIS A 87 -13.70 -6.16 -13.42
C HIS A 87 -12.61 -7.20 -13.26
N ALA A 88 -12.14 -7.39 -12.05
CA ALA A 88 -11.19 -8.47 -11.72
C ALA A 88 -11.23 -8.83 -10.25
N LYS A 89 -10.74 -10.04 -9.95
CA LYS A 89 -10.43 -10.53 -8.62
C LYS A 89 -8.93 -10.74 -8.49
N VAL A 90 -8.39 -10.40 -7.32
CA VAL A 90 -6.97 -10.58 -7.00
C VAL A 90 -6.88 -11.22 -5.63
N SER A 91 -6.24 -12.37 -5.55
CA SER A 91 -6.10 -13.17 -4.34
C SER A 91 -4.86 -12.82 -3.52
N SER A 92 -4.74 -13.48 -2.37
CA SER A 92 -3.66 -13.34 -1.39
C SER A 92 -2.27 -13.29 -2.02
N GLY A 93 -1.48 -12.29 -1.67
CA GLY A 93 -0.14 -12.03 -2.19
C GLY A 93 -0.10 -11.24 -3.50
N GLY A 94 -1.25 -10.96 -4.12
CA GLY A 94 -1.40 -10.14 -5.31
C GLY A 94 -1.67 -8.66 -5.00
N ALA A 95 -1.74 -7.85 -6.04
CA ALA A 95 -2.03 -6.42 -5.95
C ALA A 95 -2.93 -5.97 -7.11
N GLN A 96 -3.74 -4.95 -6.88
CA GLN A 96 -4.46 -4.28 -7.95
C GLN A 96 -4.08 -2.80 -7.96
N TRP A 97 -3.86 -2.28 -9.16
CA TRP A 97 -3.51 -0.90 -9.39
C TRP A 97 -4.53 -0.25 -10.32
N MET A 98 -5.07 0.91 -9.91
CA MET A 98 -5.99 1.71 -10.70
C MET A 98 -5.48 3.14 -10.79
N LYS A 99 -5.10 3.59 -12.00
CA LYS A 99 -4.86 5.01 -12.28
C LYS A 99 -6.21 5.71 -12.44
N ALA A 100 -6.52 6.62 -11.55
CA ALA A 100 -7.73 7.42 -11.66
C ALA A 100 -7.60 8.55 -12.72
N GLY A 101 -6.38 9.06 -12.94
CA GLY A 101 -6.12 10.06 -13.96
C GLY A 101 -7.10 11.24 -13.91
N ASN A 102 -7.85 11.46 -14.98
CA ASN A 102 -8.84 12.53 -15.10
C ASN A 102 -10.18 12.25 -14.45
N GLY A 103 -10.34 11.09 -13.79
CA GLY A 103 -11.52 10.73 -12.99
C GLY A 103 -12.10 9.37 -13.33
N VAL A 104 -12.42 8.58 -12.32
CA VAL A 104 -13.05 7.26 -12.38
C VAL A 104 -13.88 7.04 -11.13
N ILE A 105 -14.93 6.24 -11.21
CA ILE A 105 -15.66 5.69 -10.08
C ILE A 105 -15.30 4.22 -9.98
N HIS A 106 -14.97 3.74 -8.78
CA HIS A 106 -14.79 2.33 -8.54
C HIS A 106 -15.52 1.86 -7.28
N ASP A 107 -15.71 0.55 -7.21
CA ASP A 107 -16.28 -0.15 -6.08
C ASP A 107 -15.47 -1.41 -5.82
N GLU A 108 -15.05 -1.63 -4.59
CA GLU A 108 -14.23 -2.78 -4.24
C GLU A 108 -14.60 -3.37 -2.88
N VAL A 109 -14.44 -4.68 -2.76
CA VAL A 109 -14.57 -5.39 -1.49
C VAL A 109 -13.38 -6.33 -1.30
N VAL A 110 -13.06 -6.63 -0.04
CA VAL A 110 -12.11 -7.68 0.31
C VAL A 110 -12.86 -8.75 1.09
N ASN A 111 -12.81 -9.98 0.60
CA ASN A 111 -13.37 -11.18 1.19
C ASN A 111 -12.26 -12.15 1.60
N VAL A 112 -12.61 -13.21 2.28
CA VAL A 112 -11.71 -14.35 2.49
C VAL A 112 -11.33 -14.96 1.14
N ASP A 113 -10.11 -15.48 1.03
CA ASP A 113 -9.64 -16.11 -0.20
C ASP A 113 -10.16 -17.55 -0.27
N PRO A 114 -11.05 -17.87 -1.24
CA PRO A 114 -11.64 -19.19 -1.34
C PRO A 114 -10.64 -20.30 -1.71
N GLU A 115 -9.49 -19.92 -2.32
CA GLU A 115 -8.49 -20.89 -2.77
C GLU A 115 -7.59 -21.36 -1.62
N THR A 116 -7.28 -20.47 -0.68
CA THR A 116 -6.41 -20.79 0.46
C THR A 116 -7.15 -21.49 1.59
N GLY A 117 -8.47 -21.29 1.69
CA GLY A 117 -9.28 -21.75 2.82
C GLY A 117 -8.96 -21.01 4.14
N ASP A 118 -8.16 -19.95 4.08
CA ASP A 118 -7.84 -19.10 5.22
C ASP A 118 -8.99 -18.10 5.47
N LEU A 119 -9.51 -18.12 6.69
CA LEU A 119 -10.61 -17.24 7.10
C LEU A 119 -10.08 -15.86 7.58
N LEU A 120 -9.08 -15.33 6.89
CA LEU A 120 -8.42 -14.08 7.23
C LEU A 120 -8.50 -13.09 6.07
N THR A 121 -8.80 -11.84 6.39
CA THR A 121 -8.58 -10.72 5.47
C THR A 121 -7.53 -9.77 6.04
N HIS A 122 -6.58 -9.33 5.21
CA HIS A 122 -5.50 -8.42 5.58
C HIS A 122 -4.96 -7.74 4.33
N ALA A 123 -4.96 -6.41 4.27
CA ALA A 123 -4.59 -5.68 3.07
C ALA A 123 -4.02 -4.29 3.37
N PHE A 124 -3.45 -3.68 2.35
CA PHE A 124 -3.02 -2.28 2.34
C PHE A 124 -3.69 -1.53 1.20
N GLN A 125 -4.08 -0.30 1.46
CA GLN A 125 -4.53 0.65 0.46
C GLN A 125 -3.57 1.82 0.40
N PHE A 126 -2.85 1.95 -0.71
CA PHE A 126 -1.98 3.08 -1.00
C PHE A 126 -2.62 4.00 -2.04
N TRP A 127 -2.36 5.31 -1.93
CA TRP A 127 -2.54 6.23 -3.04
C TRP A 127 -1.19 6.78 -3.45
N ILE A 128 -0.93 6.68 -4.75
CA ILE A 128 0.28 7.16 -5.41
C ILE A 128 -0.11 8.42 -6.18
N ASN A 129 0.44 9.56 -5.78
CA ASN A 129 0.14 10.83 -6.43
C ASN A 129 0.76 10.87 -7.83
N LEU A 130 -0.05 11.20 -8.83
CA LEU A 130 0.44 11.35 -10.20
C LEU A 130 1.12 12.72 -10.37
N PRO A 131 2.20 12.83 -11.15
CA PRO A 131 2.72 14.13 -11.59
C PRO A 131 1.62 14.93 -12.29
N SER A 132 1.64 16.26 -12.20
CA SER A 132 0.59 17.14 -12.73
C SER A 132 0.29 16.86 -14.22
N LYS A 133 1.34 16.61 -15.02
CA LYS A 133 1.24 16.28 -16.45
C LYS A 133 0.45 14.98 -16.73
N ASN A 134 0.37 14.06 -15.75
CA ASN A 134 -0.29 12.77 -15.89
C ASN A 134 -1.71 12.74 -15.26
N LYS A 135 -2.09 13.77 -14.48
CA LYS A 135 -3.40 13.83 -13.82
C LYS A 135 -4.58 13.97 -14.78
N ALA A 136 -4.33 14.42 -16.02
CA ALA A 136 -5.34 14.53 -17.07
C ALA A 136 -5.42 13.29 -18.00
N GLU A 137 -4.57 12.28 -17.79
CA GLU A 137 -4.62 11.05 -18.58
C GLU A 137 -5.88 10.24 -18.29
N SER A 138 -6.27 9.41 -19.26
CA SER A 138 -7.39 8.47 -19.08
C SER A 138 -7.10 7.48 -17.95
N PRO A 139 -8.14 7.04 -17.23
CA PRO A 139 -8.01 5.98 -16.24
C PRO A 139 -7.45 4.67 -16.85
N ALA A 140 -6.85 3.86 -16.01
CA ALA A 140 -6.34 2.53 -16.39
C ALA A 140 -6.38 1.60 -15.17
N TYR A 141 -6.55 0.29 -15.41
CA TYR A 141 -6.59 -0.72 -14.36
C TYR A 141 -5.64 -1.87 -14.68
N LEU A 142 -4.97 -2.40 -13.66
CA LEU A 142 -4.04 -3.53 -13.80
C LEU A 142 -4.16 -4.43 -12.57
N PRO A 143 -4.80 -5.61 -12.69
CA PRO A 143 -4.71 -6.66 -11.68
C PRO A 143 -3.35 -7.38 -11.84
N VAL A 144 -2.69 -7.65 -10.72
CA VAL A 144 -1.42 -8.39 -10.65
C VAL A 144 -1.61 -9.55 -9.68
N GLN A 145 -1.71 -10.76 -10.19
CA GLN A 145 -1.87 -11.95 -9.35
C GLN A 145 -0.59 -12.23 -8.55
N ALA A 146 -0.69 -13.00 -7.48
CA ALA A 146 0.43 -13.33 -6.60
C ALA A 146 1.64 -13.91 -7.35
N SER A 147 1.40 -14.76 -8.34
CA SER A 147 2.44 -15.36 -9.19
C SER A 147 3.15 -14.37 -10.12
N GLU A 148 2.57 -13.19 -10.31
CA GLU A 148 3.11 -12.12 -11.16
C GLU A 148 3.85 -11.05 -10.35
N VAL A 149 3.73 -11.05 -9.02
CA VAL A 149 4.50 -10.17 -8.12
C VAL A 149 5.93 -10.72 -8.00
N PRO A 150 6.94 -10.00 -8.50
CA PRO A 150 8.32 -10.50 -8.45
C PRO A 150 8.77 -10.76 -7.02
N GLN A 151 9.35 -11.93 -6.79
CA GLN A 151 9.83 -12.38 -5.48
C GLN A 151 11.18 -13.07 -5.61
N GLN A 152 12.05 -12.89 -4.63
CA GLN A 152 13.24 -13.72 -4.45
C GLN A 152 13.44 -14.13 -2.99
N MET A 153 14.04 -15.30 -2.82
CA MET A 153 14.50 -15.75 -1.49
C MET A 153 15.73 -14.95 -1.08
N LEU A 154 15.79 -14.58 0.17
CA LEU A 154 16.97 -13.97 0.77
C LEU A 154 18.04 -15.01 1.03
N SER A 155 19.31 -14.56 1.13
CA SER A 155 20.43 -15.43 1.46
C SER A 155 20.20 -16.19 2.76
N ASP A 156 20.83 -17.37 2.88
CA ASP A 156 20.79 -18.23 4.07
C ASP A 156 19.38 -18.60 4.56
N LYS A 157 18.43 -18.66 3.62
CA LYS A 157 17.02 -18.92 3.91
C LYS A 157 16.47 -17.98 5.00
N SER A 158 16.90 -16.72 4.95
CA SER A 158 16.49 -15.71 5.94
C SER A 158 15.05 -15.25 5.77
N GLY A 159 14.41 -15.59 4.66
CA GLY A 159 13.08 -15.14 4.29
C GLY A 159 12.99 -14.81 2.80
N TRP A 160 12.18 -13.85 2.44
CA TRP A 160 12.00 -13.42 1.05
C TRP A 160 11.68 -11.91 0.97
N ILE A 161 11.87 -11.36 -0.23
CA ILE A 161 11.43 -10.02 -0.61
C ILE A 161 10.54 -10.09 -1.85
N LYS A 162 9.38 -9.42 -1.79
CA LYS A 162 8.49 -9.15 -2.93
C LYS A 162 8.60 -7.70 -3.37
N VAL A 163 8.59 -7.46 -4.68
CA VAL A 163 8.58 -6.12 -5.28
C VAL A 163 7.16 -5.84 -5.78
N VAL A 164 6.34 -5.24 -4.92
CA VAL A 164 4.94 -4.90 -5.25
C VAL A 164 4.89 -3.75 -6.26
N ALA A 165 5.74 -2.73 -6.08
CA ALA A 165 5.92 -1.64 -7.05
C ALA A 165 7.39 -1.26 -7.16
N GLY A 166 7.80 -0.74 -8.31
CA GLY A 166 9.17 -0.32 -8.58
C GLY A 166 10.11 -1.46 -8.91
N GLN A 167 11.36 -1.35 -8.46
CA GLN A 167 12.42 -2.30 -8.78
C GLN A 167 13.32 -2.54 -7.55
N TYR A 168 13.76 -3.77 -7.36
CA TYR A 168 14.79 -4.18 -6.42
C TYR A 168 15.76 -5.14 -7.13
N GLU A 169 17.05 -4.76 -7.23
CA GLU A 169 18.04 -5.51 -8.01
C GLU A 169 17.53 -5.84 -9.43
N ASN A 170 17.38 -7.11 -9.75
CA ASN A 170 16.90 -7.58 -11.06
C ASN A 170 15.38 -7.82 -11.09
N LEU A 171 14.69 -7.63 -9.98
CA LEU A 171 13.23 -7.76 -9.89
C LEU A 171 12.57 -6.44 -10.24
N ALA A 172 11.62 -6.46 -11.17
CA ALA A 172 10.84 -5.29 -11.55
C ALA A 172 9.34 -5.61 -11.55
N SER A 173 8.56 -4.82 -10.84
CA SER A 173 7.11 -4.91 -10.84
C SER A 173 6.53 -4.48 -12.18
N LYS A 174 5.36 -5.06 -12.54
CA LYS A 174 4.56 -4.64 -13.70
C LYS A 174 3.79 -3.34 -13.45
N ILE A 175 3.65 -2.92 -12.20
CA ILE A 175 2.92 -1.70 -11.83
C ILE A 175 3.62 -0.47 -12.41
N PRO A 176 2.89 0.38 -13.18
CA PRO A 176 3.48 1.54 -13.83
C PRO A 176 4.08 2.55 -12.83
N ASN A 177 5.25 3.10 -13.17
CA ASN A 177 5.92 4.14 -12.42
C ASN A 177 5.82 5.47 -13.18
N TYR A 178 5.26 6.49 -12.53
CA TYR A 178 5.21 7.86 -13.05
C TYR A 178 6.32 8.76 -12.49
N SER A 179 6.92 8.32 -11.40
CA SER A 179 8.14 8.82 -10.78
C SER A 179 8.90 7.64 -10.18
N LYS A 180 10.15 7.84 -9.76
CA LYS A 180 10.88 6.77 -9.07
C LYS A 180 10.19 6.44 -7.76
N GLN A 181 9.67 5.22 -7.66
CA GLN A 181 8.93 4.72 -6.51
C GLN A 181 9.24 3.24 -6.28
N PHE A 182 9.06 2.80 -5.05
CA PHE A 182 9.18 1.39 -4.69
C PHE A 182 8.24 1.05 -3.53
N LEU A 183 7.78 -0.20 -3.53
CA LEU A 183 7.02 -0.83 -2.45
C LEU A 183 7.48 -2.28 -2.35
N TYR A 184 8.12 -2.60 -1.24
CA TYR A 184 8.65 -3.92 -0.93
C TYR A 184 7.90 -4.53 0.24
N HIS A 185 7.56 -5.80 0.13
CA HIS A 185 7.15 -6.62 1.24
C HIS A 185 8.27 -7.59 1.56
N ILE A 186 8.78 -7.54 2.77
CA ILE A 186 9.88 -8.34 3.26
C ILE A 186 9.37 -9.24 4.35
N HIS A 187 9.61 -10.54 4.22
CA HIS A 187 9.39 -11.52 5.26
C HIS A 187 10.72 -12.01 5.80
N LEU A 188 10.87 -12.02 7.12
CA LEU A 188 12.05 -12.55 7.78
C LEU A 188 11.68 -13.67 8.74
N GLU A 189 12.35 -14.79 8.60
CA GLU A 189 12.27 -15.92 9.52
C GLU A 189 12.78 -15.54 10.92
N ALA A 190 12.38 -16.32 11.91
CA ALA A 190 12.79 -16.11 13.30
C ALA A 190 14.33 -16.11 13.46
N GLY A 191 14.87 -15.14 14.19
CA GLY A 191 16.31 -15.01 14.43
C GLY A 191 17.12 -14.56 13.21
N LYS A 192 16.47 -14.17 12.11
CA LYS A 192 17.13 -13.74 10.88
C LYS A 192 17.20 -12.21 10.77
N GLN A 193 18.08 -11.77 9.87
CA GLN A 193 18.28 -10.36 9.57
C GLN A 193 18.37 -10.13 8.06
N PHE A 194 18.05 -8.92 7.67
CA PHE A 194 18.17 -8.46 6.29
C PHE A 194 18.57 -6.98 6.25
N SER A 195 19.25 -6.57 5.18
CA SER A 195 19.68 -5.19 5.02
C SER A 195 19.41 -4.68 3.62
N ILE A 196 18.86 -3.47 3.53
CA ILE A 196 18.60 -2.77 2.27
C ILE A 196 19.53 -1.57 2.19
N ALA A 197 20.36 -1.54 1.14
CA ALA A 197 21.10 -0.34 0.77
C ALA A 197 20.13 0.71 0.19
N THR A 198 20.26 1.95 0.64
CA THR A 198 19.40 3.03 0.22
C THR A 198 20.14 4.05 -0.64
N GLU A 199 19.41 4.68 -1.55
CA GLU A 199 19.95 5.71 -2.43
C GLU A 199 19.83 7.10 -1.81
N LYS A 200 20.85 7.93 -2.04
CA LYS A 200 20.81 9.34 -1.64
C LYS A 200 19.70 10.11 -2.35
N GLY A 201 18.98 10.93 -1.61
CA GLY A 201 17.93 11.81 -2.15
C GLY A 201 16.55 11.15 -2.23
N LEU A 202 16.45 9.82 -2.10
CA LEU A 202 15.15 9.17 -2.02
C LEU A 202 14.61 9.18 -0.59
N GLU A 203 13.31 9.27 -0.48
CA GLU A 203 12.55 9.11 0.76
C GLU A 203 12.25 7.63 1.00
N TYR A 204 12.44 7.17 2.22
CA TYR A 204 12.21 5.80 2.66
C TYR A 204 11.37 5.79 3.92
N ALA A 205 10.42 4.89 3.97
CA ALA A 205 9.70 4.55 5.19
C ALA A 205 9.59 3.03 5.34
N ALA A 206 9.46 2.58 6.59
CA ALA A 206 9.10 1.21 6.95
C ALA A 206 7.82 1.21 7.77
N PHE A 207 7.03 0.17 7.64
CA PHE A 207 5.84 -0.07 8.44
C PHE A 207 5.81 -1.51 8.94
N LEU A 208 5.50 -1.70 10.20
CA LEU A 208 5.41 -3.00 10.87
C LEU A 208 3.93 -3.39 11.03
N PRO A 209 3.35 -4.24 10.16
CA PRO A 209 1.91 -4.49 10.19
C PRO A 209 1.42 -5.18 11.46
N VAL A 210 2.09 -6.26 11.88
CA VAL A 210 1.58 -7.19 12.88
C VAL A 210 2.59 -7.49 13.98
N HIS A 211 3.88 -7.52 13.65
CA HIS A 211 4.94 -7.97 14.56
C HIS A 211 5.92 -6.85 14.90
N ASN A 212 6.55 -6.97 16.08
CA ASN A 212 7.67 -6.12 16.44
C ASN A 212 8.90 -6.47 15.60
N ALA A 213 9.78 -5.51 15.38
CA ALA A 213 11.08 -5.73 14.75
C ALA A 213 12.14 -4.80 15.35
N VAL A 214 13.42 -5.18 15.22
CA VAL A 214 14.53 -4.29 15.50
C VAL A 214 15.00 -3.68 14.18
N ILE A 215 14.93 -2.36 14.06
CA ILE A 215 15.37 -1.61 12.89
C ILE A 215 16.50 -0.67 13.31
N ASN A 216 17.67 -0.81 12.67
CA ASN A 216 18.86 -0.02 13.00
C ASN A 216 19.15 0.03 14.52
N ASP A 217 19.18 -1.14 15.17
CA ASP A 217 19.43 -1.36 16.60
C ASP A 217 18.33 -0.85 17.56
N THR A 218 17.22 -0.34 17.05
CA THR A 218 16.09 0.13 17.87
C THR A 218 14.88 -0.79 17.67
N GLU A 219 14.27 -1.21 18.77
CA GLU A 219 13.04 -1.99 18.74
C GLU A 219 11.84 -1.09 18.43
N TYR A 220 11.01 -1.55 17.48
CA TYR A 220 9.74 -0.93 17.10
C TYR A 220 8.60 -1.92 17.26
N LYS A 221 7.43 -1.42 17.56
CA LYS A 221 6.23 -2.23 17.82
C LYS A 221 5.39 -2.39 16.56
N ALA A 222 4.58 -3.43 16.56
CA ALA A 222 3.51 -3.59 15.56
C ALA A 222 2.67 -2.31 15.44
N GLY A 223 2.30 -1.95 14.22
CA GLY A 223 1.57 -0.73 13.91
C GLY A 223 2.43 0.53 13.80
N GLU A 224 3.74 0.46 14.04
CA GLU A 224 4.62 1.61 13.90
C GLU A 224 5.03 1.87 12.46
N PHE A 225 4.94 3.14 12.08
CA PHE A 225 5.52 3.75 10.90
C PHE A 225 6.85 4.41 11.27
N ILE A 226 7.88 4.19 10.47
CA ILE A 226 9.25 4.66 10.69
C ILE A 226 9.70 5.40 9.43
N GLU A 227 10.01 6.69 9.56
CA GLU A 227 10.58 7.49 8.49
C GLU A 227 12.08 7.62 8.64
N PHE A 228 12.80 7.54 7.53
CA PHE A 228 14.25 7.69 7.47
C PHE A 228 14.63 9.04 6.85
N ASP A 229 15.85 9.49 7.14
CA ASP A 229 16.43 10.68 6.50
C ASP A 229 16.68 10.44 4.99
N ARG A 230 17.10 11.48 4.27
CA ARG A 230 17.36 11.41 2.81
C ARG A 230 18.81 11.11 2.44
N ASN A 231 19.67 10.82 3.42
CA ASN A 231 21.04 10.42 3.15
C ASN A 231 21.08 8.97 2.69
N GLU A 232 22.11 8.59 1.96
CA GLU A 232 22.38 7.18 1.69
C GLU A 232 22.76 6.44 2.98
N GLY A 233 22.51 5.15 3.01
CA GLY A 233 22.82 4.31 4.16
C GLY A 233 22.22 2.92 3.99
N THR A 234 22.17 2.19 5.09
CA THR A 234 21.61 0.84 5.14
C THR A 234 20.48 0.80 6.16
N ILE A 235 19.32 0.29 5.76
CA ILE A 235 18.25 -0.09 6.67
C ILE A 235 18.50 -1.53 7.06
N GLU A 236 18.83 -1.77 8.32
CA GLU A 236 19.01 -3.10 8.89
C GLU A 236 17.74 -3.52 9.62
N ILE A 237 17.21 -4.69 9.27
CA ILE A 237 15.99 -5.26 9.84
C ILE A 237 16.36 -6.58 10.50
N ASN A 238 16.01 -6.73 11.77
CA ASN A 238 16.29 -7.94 12.53
C ASN A 238 14.99 -8.49 13.14
N ASN A 239 14.71 -9.76 12.90
CA ASN A 239 13.71 -10.54 13.61
C ASN A 239 14.38 -11.25 14.78
N LEU A 240 14.72 -10.49 15.82
CA LEU A 240 15.32 -11.07 17.02
C LEU A 240 14.23 -11.73 17.87
N PRO A 241 14.53 -12.91 18.43
CA PRO A 241 13.59 -13.56 19.34
C PRO A 241 13.40 -12.68 20.57
N ASP A 242 12.24 -12.06 20.68
CA ASP A 242 11.86 -11.35 21.90
C ASP A 242 11.51 -12.38 22.97
N ARG A 243 12.41 -12.53 23.94
CA ARG A 243 12.23 -13.43 25.07
C ARG A 243 11.06 -13.04 25.99
N GLN A 244 10.52 -11.81 25.85
CA GLN A 244 9.44 -11.28 26.69
C GLN A 244 8.10 -11.16 25.99
N ALA A 245 8.05 -11.04 24.63
CA ALA A 245 6.82 -10.79 23.89
C ALA A 245 6.20 -12.02 23.20
N GLY A 246 6.70 -13.22 23.42
CA GLY A 246 6.11 -14.45 22.87
C GLY A 246 6.31 -14.68 21.36
N ASN A 247 7.07 -13.83 20.67
CA ASN A 247 7.36 -13.92 19.23
C ASN A 247 8.59 -14.80 18.89
N SER A 248 8.97 -15.70 19.75
CA SER A 248 10.26 -16.39 19.66
C SER A 248 10.44 -17.34 18.46
N GLU A 249 9.37 -17.68 17.73
CA GLU A 249 9.42 -18.66 16.64
C GLU A 249 8.69 -18.22 15.37
N ALA A 250 8.05 -17.05 15.34
CA ALA A 250 7.31 -16.58 14.18
C ALA A 250 8.16 -15.72 13.23
N GLY A 251 7.93 -15.87 11.92
CA GLY A 251 8.38 -14.91 10.93
C GLY A 251 7.72 -13.54 11.12
N ILE A 252 8.34 -12.49 10.62
CA ILE A 252 7.78 -11.12 10.64
C ILE A 252 7.67 -10.58 9.22
N ASP A 253 6.66 -9.75 9.00
CA ASP A 253 6.44 -9.04 7.76
C ASP A 253 6.68 -7.54 7.94
N ILE A 254 7.40 -6.94 7.01
CA ILE A 254 7.74 -5.53 6.98
C ILE A 254 7.42 -4.96 5.61
N ILE A 255 6.75 -3.82 5.57
CA ILE A 255 6.52 -3.05 4.36
C ILE A 255 7.53 -1.91 4.30
N VAL A 256 8.37 -1.88 3.25
CA VAL A 256 9.31 -0.78 2.99
C VAL A 256 8.88 -0.09 1.69
N PHE A 257 8.66 1.21 1.75
CA PHE A 257 8.19 1.97 0.61
C PHE A 257 8.80 3.37 0.56
N GLY A 258 8.70 3.99 -0.61
CA GLY A 258 9.23 5.32 -0.80
C GLY A 258 9.49 5.65 -2.26
N GLY A 259 10.37 6.61 -2.48
CA GLY A 259 10.73 7.05 -3.82
C GLY A 259 11.31 8.45 -3.87
N GLU A 260 11.31 9.02 -5.07
CA GLU A 260 11.70 10.40 -5.29
C GLU A 260 10.69 11.33 -4.62
N LYS A 261 11.19 12.35 -3.90
CA LYS A 261 10.34 13.35 -3.28
C LYS A 261 9.41 13.97 -4.32
N TYR A 262 8.11 13.95 -4.04
CA TYR A 262 7.14 14.64 -4.88
C TYR A 262 7.39 16.16 -4.80
N ALA A 263 7.70 16.78 -5.94
CA ALA A 263 8.17 18.17 -5.98
C ALA A 263 7.06 19.21 -6.21
N GLU A 264 5.88 18.76 -6.64
CA GLU A 264 4.74 19.66 -6.94
C GLU A 264 3.83 19.81 -5.71
N PRO A 265 2.98 20.85 -5.62
CA PRO A 265 2.02 20.98 -4.54
C PRO A 265 1.08 19.77 -4.45
N ILE A 266 0.81 19.31 -3.23
CA ILE A 266 -0.18 18.26 -2.93
C ILE A 266 -1.40 18.94 -2.32
N VAL A 267 -2.54 18.89 -3.02
CA VAL A 267 -3.79 19.44 -2.53
C VAL A 267 -4.82 18.33 -2.51
N ALA A 268 -5.10 17.82 -1.32
CA ALA A 268 -6.12 16.79 -1.11
C ALA A 268 -7.48 17.40 -0.81
N GLY A 269 -8.54 16.82 -1.39
CA GLY A 269 -9.92 17.18 -1.13
C GLY A 269 -10.82 15.96 -1.26
N GLY A 270 -11.15 15.31 -0.14
CA GLY A 270 -11.85 14.04 -0.15
C GLY A 270 -11.11 12.97 -0.97
N PRO A 271 -11.77 12.38 -2.00
CA PRO A 271 -11.17 11.32 -2.81
C PRO A 271 -10.25 11.83 -3.94
N PHE A 272 -10.01 13.12 -4.00
CA PHE A 272 -9.23 13.77 -5.06
C PHE A 272 -7.92 14.35 -4.53
N VAL A 273 -6.84 14.18 -5.31
CA VAL A 273 -5.54 14.80 -5.01
C VAL A 273 -5.05 15.51 -6.27
N MET A 274 -5.01 16.83 -6.20
CA MET A 274 -4.64 17.70 -7.31
C MET A 274 -3.46 18.60 -6.91
N ASN A 275 -3.16 19.63 -7.70
CA ASN A 275 -2.08 20.56 -7.41
C ASN A 275 -2.59 21.93 -6.92
N THR A 276 -3.90 22.22 -7.10
CA THR A 276 -4.54 23.47 -6.68
C THR A 276 -5.94 23.24 -6.16
N GLN A 277 -6.46 24.16 -5.32
CA GLN A 277 -7.85 24.16 -4.86
C GLN A 277 -8.85 24.33 -6.02
N THR A 278 -8.48 25.07 -7.06
CA THR A 278 -9.30 25.23 -8.26
C THR A 278 -9.50 23.90 -8.99
N GLU A 279 -8.45 23.08 -9.06
CA GLU A 279 -8.54 21.73 -9.65
C GLU A 279 -9.38 20.79 -8.79
N ILE A 280 -9.31 20.87 -7.46
CA ILE A 280 -10.21 20.12 -6.56
C ILE A 280 -11.67 20.51 -6.82
N ALA A 281 -11.97 21.82 -6.89
CA ALA A 281 -13.32 22.29 -7.22
C ALA A 281 -13.77 21.81 -8.61
N GLY A 282 -12.85 21.74 -9.58
CA GLY A 282 -13.06 21.16 -10.90
C GLY A 282 -13.40 19.68 -10.83
N ALA A 283 -12.66 18.90 -10.01
CA ALA A 283 -12.90 17.47 -9.83
C ALA A 283 -14.31 17.18 -9.28
N TYR A 284 -14.74 17.95 -8.29
CA TYR A 284 -16.11 17.82 -7.76
C TYR A 284 -17.19 18.20 -8.80
N ARG A 285 -16.99 19.28 -9.55
CA ARG A 285 -17.94 19.67 -10.63
C ARG A 285 -18.06 18.59 -11.69
N ASP A 286 -16.92 18.02 -12.12
CA ASP A 286 -16.90 16.96 -13.14
C ASP A 286 -17.56 15.69 -12.63
N PHE A 287 -17.33 15.31 -11.38
CA PHE A 287 -18.01 14.18 -10.72
C PHE A 287 -19.53 14.38 -10.66
N HIS A 288 -19.99 15.52 -10.15
CA HIS A 288 -21.45 15.83 -10.06
C HIS A 288 -22.11 15.97 -11.43
N ALA A 289 -21.35 16.29 -12.47
CA ALA A 289 -21.83 16.32 -13.85
C ALA A 289 -21.83 14.93 -14.52
N GLY A 290 -21.51 13.83 -13.80
CA GLY A 290 -21.49 12.47 -14.32
C GLY A 290 -20.34 12.15 -15.28
N LYS A 291 -19.28 12.99 -15.32
CA LYS A 291 -18.19 12.81 -16.28
C LYS A 291 -17.28 11.62 -16.00
N TYR A 292 -17.38 11.02 -14.80
CA TYR A 292 -16.57 9.86 -14.44
C TYR A 292 -17.23 8.53 -14.80
N GLY A 293 -18.44 8.61 -15.45
CA GLY A 293 -19.21 7.44 -15.88
C GLY A 293 -19.95 6.75 -14.73
N ASP A 294 -20.51 5.60 -15.05
CA ASP A 294 -21.25 4.73 -14.13
C ASP A 294 -20.67 3.31 -14.17
N ILE A 295 -20.72 2.61 -13.04
CA ILE A 295 -20.26 1.21 -12.95
C ILE A 295 -21.35 0.28 -13.45
N SER A 296 -20.98 -0.65 -14.37
CA SER A 296 -21.82 -1.82 -14.69
C SER A 296 -21.35 -3.01 -13.86
N TYR A 297 -22.27 -3.63 -13.14
CA TYR A 297 -22.00 -4.83 -12.32
C TYR A 297 -22.39 -6.14 -13.06
N THR A 298 -22.45 -6.08 -14.39
CA THR A 298 -22.85 -7.22 -15.24
C THR A 298 -21.70 -7.65 -16.16
#